data_5932749702d63fda4347c93f36c488a3
#
_entry.id   5932749702d63fda4347c93f36c488a3
#
_cell.length_a   1.000
_cell.length_b   1.000
_cell.length_c   1.000
_cell.angle_alpha   90.00
_cell.angle_beta   90.00
_cell.angle_gamma   90.00
#
_symmetry.space_group_name_H-M   'P 1'
#
loop_
_entity.id
_entity.type
_entity.pdbx_description
1 polymer ?
#
loop_
_entity_poly.entity_id
_entity_poly.type
_entity_poly.pdbx_seq_one_letter_code
_entity_poly.pdbx_strand_id
1 'polypeptide(L)'
;MSATLELTQALIALPSTTPLDADCQQLLAKRLTPFGFKAEHLRFEDVDNLWLRRGTQRPVLCFAGHTDVVPTGPLHQWQTDPFTPSIRDGLLYGRGAADMK
;
A
#
# COMPACT_ATOMS: atom_id res chain seq x y z
N MET A 1 15.55 -9.37 7.65
CA MET A 1 14.23 -8.69 7.49
C MET A 1 13.55 -9.27 6.27
N SER A 2 12.25 -9.50 6.31
CA SER A 2 11.54 -10.09 5.18
C SER A 2 11.21 -9.04 4.12
N ALA A 3 11.12 -9.48 2.86
CA ALA A 3 10.70 -8.62 1.76
C ALA A 3 9.27 -8.07 1.97
N THR A 4 8.41 -8.84 2.62
CA THR A 4 7.06 -8.40 2.96
C THR A 4 7.09 -7.23 3.94
N LEU A 5 7.91 -7.33 4.99
CA LEU A 5 8.05 -6.26 5.97
C LEU A 5 8.63 -5.00 5.33
N GLU A 6 9.66 -5.16 4.49
CA GLU A 6 10.26 -4.04 3.77
C GLU A 6 9.25 -3.32 2.88
N LEU A 7 8.45 -4.07 2.12
CA LEU A 7 7.42 -3.49 1.27
C LEU A 7 6.34 -2.79 2.10
N THR A 8 5.91 -3.41 3.21
CA THR A 8 4.93 -2.81 4.11
C THR A 8 5.42 -1.48 4.67
N GLN A 9 6.68 -1.44 5.14
CA GLN A 9 7.28 -0.20 5.64
C GLN A 9 7.37 0.86 4.54
N ALA A 10 7.74 0.49 3.32
CA ALA A 10 7.80 1.41 2.19
C ALA A 10 6.42 1.99 1.86
N LEU A 11 5.37 1.18 1.90
CA LEU A 11 3.99 1.65 1.68
C LEU A 11 3.52 2.59 2.79
N ILE A 12 3.83 2.27 4.06
CA ILE A 12 3.47 3.13 5.19
C ILE A 12 4.12 4.51 5.07
N ALA A 13 5.35 4.56 4.57
CA ALA A 13 6.07 5.81 4.39
C ALA A 13 5.46 6.74 3.33
N LEU A 14 4.55 6.23 2.50
CA LEU A 14 3.84 7.02 1.49
C LEU A 14 2.51 7.50 2.08
N PRO A 15 2.30 8.82 2.25
CA PRO A 15 1.14 9.36 2.97
C PRO A 15 -0.11 9.38 2.09
N SER A 16 -0.69 8.21 1.83
CA SER A 16 -1.83 8.02 0.94
C SER A 16 -3.18 8.23 1.64
N THR A 17 -3.33 9.35 2.33
CA THR A 17 -4.62 9.70 2.95
C THR A 17 -5.68 9.89 1.87
N THR A 18 -6.79 9.15 2.00
CA THR A 18 -7.89 9.14 1.03
C THR A 18 -8.27 10.56 0.58
N PRO A 19 -8.42 10.85 -0.72
CA PRO A 19 -8.35 9.93 -1.86
C PRO A 19 -6.97 9.84 -2.54
N LEU A 20 -5.91 10.31 -1.90
CA LEU A 20 -4.57 10.39 -2.47
C LEU A 20 -3.93 9.01 -2.57
N ASP A 21 -3.28 8.73 -3.71
CA ASP A 21 -2.51 7.51 -3.89
C ASP A 21 -1.09 7.62 -3.32
N ALA A 22 -0.49 8.81 -3.40
CA ALA A 22 0.86 9.09 -2.92
C ALA A 22 1.92 8.09 -3.44
N ASP A 23 1.77 7.65 -4.68
CA ASP A 23 2.68 6.71 -5.37
C ASP A 23 2.66 5.27 -4.84
N CYS A 24 1.71 4.90 -3.99
CA CYS A 24 1.57 3.53 -3.52
C CYS A 24 1.38 2.55 -4.68
N GLN A 25 0.52 2.89 -5.63
CA GLN A 25 0.24 2.01 -6.78
C GLN A 25 1.44 1.87 -7.70
N GLN A 26 2.20 2.95 -7.89
CA GLN A 26 3.43 2.89 -8.67
C GLN A 26 4.47 1.97 -8.02
N LEU A 27 4.60 2.04 -6.71
CA LEU A 27 5.49 1.14 -5.96
C LEU A 27 5.08 -0.33 -6.16
N LEU A 28 3.79 -0.63 -6.06
CA LEU A 28 3.28 -2.00 -6.27
C LEU A 28 3.49 -2.46 -7.72
N ALA A 29 3.19 -1.61 -8.69
CA ALA A 29 3.38 -1.94 -10.11
C ALA A 29 4.85 -2.21 -10.41
N LYS A 30 5.75 -1.37 -9.92
CA LYS A 30 7.19 -1.54 -10.09
C LYS A 30 7.69 -2.85 -9.48
N ARG A 31 7.09 -3.27 -8.38
CA ARG A 31 7.45 -4.48 -7.66
C ARG A 31 6.98 -5.75 -8.38
N LEU A 32 5.81 -5.70 -9.03
CA LEU A 32 5.15 -6.88 -9.59
C LEU A 32 5.36 -7.06 -11.09
N THR A 33 5.60 -5.98 -11.86
CA THR A 33 5.80 -6.10 -13.30
C THR A 33 7.00 -7.00 -13.69
N PRO A 34 8.12 -7.04 -12.93
CA PRO A 34 9.20 -7.97 -13.25
C PRO A 34 8.80 -9.45 -13.17
N PHE A 35 7.71 -9.76 -12.46
CA PHE A 35 7.18 -11.12 -12.35
C PHE A 35 6.11 -11.45 -13.39
N GLY A 36 5.95 -10.62 -14.42
CA GLY A 36 5.03 -10.85 -15.52
C GLY A 36 3.63 -10.25 -15.32
N PHE A 37 3.43 -9.48 -14.26
CA PHE A 37 2.16 -8.76 -14.08
C PHE A 37 2.09 -7.56 -15.04
N LYS A 38 0.94 -7.39 -15.67
CA LYS A 38 0.64 -6.22 -16.48
C LYS A 38 -0.18 -5.25 -15.65
N ALA A 39 0.30 -4.01 -15.55
CA ALA A 39 -0.36 -2.97 -14.79
C ALA A 39 -1.31 -2.17 -15.67
N GLU A 40 -2.51 -1.94 -15.16
CA GLU A 40 -3.51 -1.07 -15.77
C GLU A 40 -4.00 -0.08 -14.72
N HIS A 41 -3.81 1.22 -15.02
CA HIS A 41 -4.22 2.29 -14.12
C HIS A 41 -5.61 2.78 -14.50
N LEU A 42 -6.54 2.69 -13.55
CA LEU A 42 -7.96 3.00 -13.75
C LEU A 42 -8.37 4.10 -12.79
N ARG A 43 -8.64 5.30 -13.33
CA ARG A 43 -9.08 6.42 -12.51
C ARG A 43 -10.59 6.59 -12.63
N PHE A 44 -11.25 6.64 -11.47
CA PHE A 44 -12.68 6.91 -11.37
C PHE A 44 -12.86 8.16 -10.49
N GLU A 45 -13.32 9.25 -11.11
CA GLU A 45 -13.42 10.56 -10.45
C GLU A 45 -12.05 11.01 -9.90
N ASP A 46 -11.91 11.12 -8.59
CA ASP A 46 -10.66 11.52 -7.92
C ASP A 46 -9.89 10.33 -7.32
N VAL A 47 -10.31 9.11 -7.62
CA VAL A 47 -9.73 7.88 -7.06
C VAL A 47 -8.95 7.12 -8.12
N ASP A 48 -7.68 6.88 -7.86
CA ASP A 48 -6.84 6.03 -8.69
C ASP A 48 -6.96 4.58 -8.24
N ASN A 49 -7.13 3.68 -9.21
CA ASN A 49 -7.15 2.24 -8.97
C ASN A 49 -6.07 1.57 -9.82
N LEU A 50 -5.55 0.45 -9.34
CA LEU A 50 -4.55 -0.33 -10.03
C LEU A 50 -5.07 -1.75 -10.21
N TRP A 51 -5.07 -2.21 -11.47
CA TRP A 51 -5.32 -3.60 -11.83
C TRP A 51 -4.02 -4.23 -12.30
N LEU A 52 -3.61 -5.29 -11.62
CA LEU A 52 -2.41 -6.05 -11.99
C LEU A 52 -2.83 -7.48 -12.30
N ARG A 53 -2.55 -7.93 -13.52
CA ARG A 53 -2.90 -9.28 -13.92
C ARG A 53 -1.71 -9.99 -14.53
N ARG A 54 -1.57 -11.26 -14.16
CA ARG A 54 -0.59 -12.18 -14.74
C ARG A 54 -1.31 -13.35 -15.39
N GLY A 55 -0.96 -13.63 -16.66
CA GLY A 55 -1.54 -14.73 -17.41
C GLY A 55 -2.92 -14.42 -17.99
N THR A 56 -3.43 -15.38 -18.78
CA THR A 56 -4.69 -15.23 -19.50
C THR A 56 -5.62 -16.44 -19.32
N GLN A 57 -5.18 -17.47 -18.60
CA GLN A 57 -5.91 -18.71 -18.44
C GLN A 57 -6.90 -18.64 -17.27
N ARG A 58 -7.87 -19.53 -17.30
CA ARG A 58 -8.84 -19.75 -16.22
C ARG A 58 -8.45 -20.96 -15.39
N PRO A 59 -8.81 -21.02 -14.10
CA PRO A 59 -9.54 -19.99 -13.33
C PRO A 59 -8.64 -18.82 -12.95
N VAL A 60 -9.23 -17.67 -12.58
CA VAL A 60 -8.52 -16.49 -12.13
C VAL A 60 -8.67 -16.37 -10.61
N LEU A 61 -7.53 -16.30 -9.91
CA LEU A 61 -7.50 -15.93 -8.50
C LEU A 61 -7.24 -14.44 -8.40
N CYS A 62 -8.11 -13.73 -7.68
CA CYS A 62 -7.99 -12.29 -7.52
C CYS A 62 -7.87 -11.93 -6.04
N PHE A 63 -6.85 -11.11 -5.71
CA PHE A 63 -6.71 -10.48 -4.41
C PHE A 63 -7.18 -9.03 -4.53
N ALA A 64 -8.02 -8.60 -3.62
CA ALA A 64 -8.50 -7.23 -3.56
C ALA A 64 -8.08 -6.58 -2.25
N GLY A 65 -7.55 -5.36 -2.35
CA GLY A 65 -7.12 -4.59 -1.20
C GLY A 65 -7.07 -3.12 -1.53
N HIS A 66 -6.66 -2.30 -0.56
CA HIS A 66 -6.53 -0.87 -0.77
C HIS A 66 -5.23 -0.34 -0.16
N THR A 67 -4.71 0.75 -0.72
CA THR A 67 -3.49 1.41 -0.26
C THR A 67 -3.75 2.75 0.41
N ASP A 68 -4.95 3.30 0.25
CA ASP A 68 -5.32 4.52 0.92
C ASP A 68 -5.60 4.29 2.41
N VAL A 69 -5.44 5.33 3.19
CA VAL A 69 -5.59 5.28 4.64
C VAL A 69 -6.45 6.45 5.11
N VAL A 70 -7.10 6.27 6.26
CA VAL A 70 -7.82 7.35 6.92
C VAL A 70 -6.85 8.38 7.49
N PRO A 71 -7.30 9.62 7.74
CA PRO A 71 -6.46 10.61 8.42
C PRO A 71 -5.93 10.12 9.76
N THR A 72 -4.77 10.66 10.15
CA THR A 72 -4.06 10.18 11.35
C THR A 72 -4.74 10.56 12.66
N GLY A 73 -5.60 11.57 12.64
CA GLY A 73 -6.03 12.24 13.87
C GLY A 73 -4.92 13.11 14.46
N PRO A 74 -5.07 13.55 15.71
CA PRO A 74 -4.09 14.46 16.33
C PRO A 74 -2.72 13.82 16.46
N LEU A 75 -1.70 14.45 15.90
CA LEU A 75 -0.33 13.91 15.89
C LEU A 75 0.26 13.75 17.29
N HIS A 76 -0.18 14.57 18.25
CA HIS A 76 0.32 14.48 19.63
C HIS A 76 -0.11 13.17 20.34
N GLN A 77 -1.10 12.46 19.80
CA GLN A 77 -1.52 11.16 20.34
C GLN A 77 -0.68 10.00 19.78
N TRP A 78 0.17 10.27 18.80
CA TRP A 78 1.09 9.28 18.25
C TRP A 78 2.43 9.34 18.98
N GLN A 79 2.98 8.17 19.32
CA GLN A 79 4.32 8.08 19.91
C GLN A 79 5.42 8.33 18.88
N THR A 80 5.17 7.97 17.63
CA THR A 80 6.05 8.19 16.49
C THR A 80 5.23 8.74 15.33
N ASP A 81 5.89 9.35 14.35
CA ASP A 81 5.21 9.86 13.16
C ASP A 81 4.40 8.73 12.49
N PRO A 82 3.11 8.95 12.17
CA PRO A 82 2.27 7.92 11.54
C PRO A 82 2.78 7.40 10.20
N PHE A 83 3.54 8.20 9.46
CA PHE A 83 4.09 7.83 8.16
C PHE A 83 5.59 7.52 8.23
N THR A 84 6.13 7.37 9.43
CA THR A 84 7.49 6.86 9.65
C THR A 84 7.36 5.51 10.35
N PRO A 85 7.32 4.41 9.59
CA PRO A 85 7.09 3.08 10.18
C PRO A 85 8.17 2.75 11.20
N SER A 86 7.75 2.27 12.36
CA SER A 86 8.67 1.90 13.44
C SER A 86 8.31 0.54 14.02
N ILE A 87 9.34 -0.21 14.39
CA ILE A 87 9.17 -1.51 15.02
C ILE A 87 9.55 -1.36 16.49
N ARG A 88 8.60 -1.71 17.38
CA ARG A 88 8.80 -1.68 18.84
C ARG A 88 8.24 -2.96 19.43
N ASP A 89 9.05 -3.66 20.19
CA ASP A 89 8.66 -4.90 20.86
C ASP A 89 8.07 -5.94 19.91
N GLY A 90 8.62 -6.03 18.68
CA GLY A 90 8.17 -6.97 17.67
C GLY A 90 6.90 -6.56 16.93
N LEU A 91 6.38 -5.35 17.15
CA LEU A 91 5.17 -4.84 16.50
C LEU A 91 5.52 -3.68 15.57
N LEU A 92 4.88 -3.66 14.41
CA LEU A 92 5.02 -2.58 13.44
C LEU A 92 3.97 -1.51 13.69
N TYR A 93 4.43 -0.28 13.87
CA TYR A 93 3.58 0.89 14.09
C TYR A 93 3.63 1.83 12.90
N GLY A 94 2.46 2.32 12.48
CA GLY A 94 2.31 3.27 11.41
C GLY A 94 0.86 3.33 10.92
N ARG A 95 0.48 4.44 10.29
CA ARG A 95 -0.85 4.54 9.69
C ARG A 95 -0.95 3.57 8.51
N GLY A 96 -1.90 2.66 8.56
CA GLY A 96 -2.09 1.63 7.55
C GLY A 96 -1.42 0.29 7.88
N ALA A 97 -0.69 0.19 8.99
CA ALA A 97 -0.03 -1.07 9.36
C ALA A 97 -1.02 -2.21 9.61
N ALA A 98 -2.23 -1.89 10.08
CA ALA A 98 -3.28 -2.88 10.29
C ALA A 98 -4.33 -2.88 9.17
N ASP A 99 -4.60 -1.72 8.56
CA ASP A 99 -5.66 -1.55 7.54
C ASP A 99 -5.20 -0.53 6.48
N MET A 100 -4.72 -0.96 5.36
CA MET A 100 -4.20 -2.32 5.16
C MET A 100 -3.01 -2.29 4.19
N LYS A 101 -1.88 -1.80 4.63
CA LYS A 101 -0.65 -1.71 3.81
C LYS A 101 0.29 -2.90 3.96
#